data_e66e7be98f5566fb51c506bfe562fa61
#
_entry.id   e66e7be98f5566fb51c506bfe562fa61
#
_cell.length_a   1.000
_cell.length_b   1.000
_cell.length_c   1.000
_cell.angle_alpha   90.00
_cell.angle_beta   90.00
_cell.angle_gamma   90.00
#
_symmetry.space_group_name_H-M   'P 1'
#
loop_
_entity.id
_entity.type
_entity.pdbx_description
1 polymer ?
#
loop_
_entity_poly.entity_id
_entity_poly.type
_entity_poly.pdbx_seq_one_letter_code
_entity_poly.pdbx_strand_id
1 'polypeptide(L)'
;HLFSSAASDVYKRQEESLKKAKERDDLNAFISHFEEYALDRASNIDVNFDEFKDKPLGGIPIAHKDIFCTDGKKTTCASKMLENFIPPYESTVTKNCNDAGSIMIGKTNMDEFAMGSSNETSFFGPVKNPWGQSLVPGGSSGGSAACVAADITTISTGTDTGGSIRQPAALCGITGLKPTYGLVSRWGMIAFCSSMDQAGPLARDAFACSALLNAMASYDEKDSTCSKRGSVDYEKGLNKDFGKLKIGILKGIENLGISEEVLNAYESSKKILEQLGHNFVELDFTELSSGICSYYVIAPAECSSNLSRFDGVKYGHRSEAKNISELYLKTRAEGFGDEVQKRILIGSYV
;
A
#
# COMPACT_ATOMS: atom_id res chain seq x y z
N HIS A 1 13.78 4.40 19.56
CA HIS A 1 14.80 4.05 18.55
C HIS A 1 14.41 2.77 17.83
N LEU A 2 13.78 2.87 16.66
CA LEU A 2 13.60 1.74 15.73
C LEU A 2 14.95 1.19 15.21
N PHE A 3 16.05 1.89 15.46
CA PHE A 3 17.32 1.77 14.71
C PHE A 3 18.58 1.62 15.59
N SER A 4 18.45 1.36 16.88
CA SER A 4 19.62 1.22 17.74
C SER A 4 19.93 -0.25 17.97
N SER A 5 20.77 -0.79 17.14
CA SER A 5 21.59 -1.96 17.45
C SER A 5 22.84 -1.97 16.60
N ALA A 6 23.88 -2.60 17.12
CA ALA A 6 25.21 -2.60 16.55
C ALA A 6 25.27 -3.12 15.10
N ALA A 7 26.33 -2.74 14.39
CA ALA A 7 26.59 -3.08 12.98
C ALA A 7 26.39 -4.55 12.60
N SER A 8 26.49 -5.49 13.54
CA SER A 8 26.40 -6.94 13.27
C SER A 8 24.98 -7.51 13.18
N ASP A 9 23.92 -6.67 13.17
CA ASP A 9 22.53 -7.11 13.31
C ASP A 9 21.66 -6.96 12.06
N VAL A 10 22.14 -6.34 10.97
CA VAL A 10 21.32 -6.13 9.77
C VAL A 10 21.02 -7.45 9.10
N TYR A 11 22.03 -8.30 8.93
CA TYR A 11 21.85 -9.64 8.35
C TYR A 11 20.88 -10.49 9.17
N LYS A 12 21.09 -10.59 10.49
CA LYS A 12 20.22 -11.36 11.38
C LYS A 12 18.77 -10.85 11.37
N ARG A 13 18.58 -9.55 11.26
CA ARG A 13 17.23 -8.94 11.16
C ARG A 13 16.52 -9.40 9.89
N GLN A 14 17.23 -9.47 8.76
CA GLN A 14 16.65 -10.00 7.53
C GLN A 14 16.35 -11.50 7.66
N GLU A 15 17.25 -12.31 8.20
CA GLU A 15 17.01 -13.73 8.46
C GLU A 15 15.75 -13.94 9.32
N GLU A 16 15.58 -13.17 10.39
CA GLU A 16 14.40 -13.25 11.25
C GLU A 16 13.12 -12.87 10.49
N SER A 17 13.15 -11.77 9.74
CA SER A 17 12.01 -11.32 8.94
C SER A 17 11.62 -12.35 7.87
N LEU A 18 12.59 -12.91 7.16
CA LEU A 18 12.38 -13.97 6.15
C LEU A 18 11.87 -15.28 6.79
N LYS A 19 12.38 -15.63 7.96
CA LYS A 19 11.90 -16.78 8.73
C LYS A 19 10.44 -16.60 9.12
N LYS A 20 10.08 -15.45 9.70
CA LYS A 20 8.68 -15.12 10.04
C LYS A 20 7.77 -15.15 8.81
N ALA A 21 8.25 -14.66 7.66
CA ALA A 21 7.48 -14.72 6.43
C ALA A 21 7.16 -16.17 6.01
N LYS A 22 8.10 -17.09 6.16
CA LYS A 22 7.91 -18.53 5.91
C LYS A 22 7.00 -19.18 6.95
N GLU A 23 7.16 -18.86 8.23
CA GLU A 23 6.33 -19.38 9.32
C GLU A 23 4.86 -18.93 9.23
N ARG A 24 4.62 -17.79 8.61
CA ARG A 24 3.28 -17.21 8.41
C ARG A 24 2.84 -17.23 6.93
N ASP A 25 3.31 -18.22 6.17
CA ASP A 25 2.87 -18.44 4.77
C ASP A 25 1.36 -18.74 4.68
N ASP A 26 0.77 -19.23 5.77
CA ASP A 26 -0.67 -19.41 5.94
C ASP A 26 -1.50 -18.13 5.71
N LEU A 27 -0.91 -16.95 5.88
CA LEU A 27 -1.55 -15.66 5.63
C LEU A 27 -1.69 -15.33 4.14
N ASN A 28 -0.90 -15.96 3.28
CA ASN A 28 -0.78 -15.62 1.85
C ASN A 28 -0.49 -14.12 1.61
N ALA A 29 0.30 -13.52 2.50
CA ALA A 29 0.58 -12.07 2.49
C ALA A 29 1.56 -11.66 1.40
N PHE A 30 2.33 -12.59 0.83
CA PHE A 30 3.33 -12.34 -0.20
C PHE A 30 3.01 -13.06 -1.50
N ILE A 31 3.30 -12.42 -2.64
CA ILE A 31 3.30 -13.04 -3.98
C ILE A 31 4.72 -13.51 -4.34
N SER A 32 5.72 -12.76 -3.91
CA SER A 32 7.14 -13.07 -4.21
C SER A 32 8.02 -12.76 -3.02
N HIS A 33 8.98 -13.63 -2.75
CA HIS A 33 10.04 -13.47 -1.78
C HIS A 33 11.38 -13.28 -2.48
N PHE A 34 12.28 -12.44 -1.93
CA PHE A 34 13.59 -12.14 -2.49
C PHE A 34 14.69 -12.40 -1.46
N GLU A 35 14.75 -13.64 -0.96
CA GLU A 35 15.64 -14.05 0.13
C GLU A 35 17.12 -13.78 -0.19
N GLU A 36 17.63 -14.29 -1.31
CA GLU A 36 19.01 -14.10 -1.75
C GLU A 36 19.35 -12.61 -1.84
N TYR A 37 18.52 -11.83 -2.54
CA TYR A 37 18.71 -10.38 -2.66
C TYR A 37 18.73 -9.69 -1.28
N ALA A 38 17.85 -10.06 -0.37
CA ALA A 38 17.75 -9.42 0.95
C ALA A 38 18.98 -9.72 1.81
N LEU A 39 19.47 -10.96 1.81
CA LEU A 39 20.62 -11.38 2.58
C LEU A 39 21.93 -10.81 2.01
N ASP A 40 22.10 -10.80 0.68
CA ASP A 40 23.27 -10.18 0.03
C ASP A 40 23.35 -8.69 0.32
N ARG A 41 22.21 -8.00 0.23
CA ARG A 41 22.15 -6.56 0.53
C ARG A 41 22.42 -6.29 2.02
N ALA A 42 21.91 -7.12 2.91
CA ALA A 42 22.18 -7.02 4.34
C ALA A 42 23.65 -7.21 4.66
N SER A 43 24.30 -8.22 4.07
CA SER A 43 25.75 -8.44 4.20
C SER A 43 26.56 -7.24 3.71
N ASN A 44 26.14 -6.63 2.60
CA ASN A 44 26.79 -5.42 2.08
C ASN A 44 26.64 -4.23 3.04
N ILE A 45 25.46 -4.05 3.65
CA ILE A 45 25.22 -2.99 4.63
C ILE A 45 26.07 -3.23 5.90
N ASP A 46 26.15 -4.47 6.39
CA ASP A 46 26.96 -4.80 7.57
C ASP A 46 28.46 -4.49 7.33
N VAL A 47 28.98 -4.80 6.14
CA VAL A 47 30.37 -4.50 5.76
C VAL A 47 30.61 -2.98 5.62
N ASN A 48 29.63 -2.24 5.09
CA ASN A 48 29.73 -0.80 4.83
C ASN A 48 28.86 0.02 5.78
N PHE A 49 28.72 -0.42 7.03
CA PHE A 49 27.77 0.13 8.00
C PHE A 49 27.84 1.66 8.14
N ASP A 50 29.04 2.24 8.11
CA ASP A 50 29.23 3.69 8.22
C ASP A 50 28.54 4.50 7.12
N GLU A 51 28.30 3.93 5.95
CA GLU A 51 27.55 4.59 4.86
C GLU A 51 26.03 4.55 5.06
N PHE A 52 25.56 3.61 5.90
CA PHE A 52 24.12 3.34 6.08
C PHE A 52 23.58 3.70 7.46
N LYS A 53 24.42 3.87 8.48
CA LYS A 53 24.01 4.13 9.87
C LYS A 53 23.16 5.39 10.04
N ASP A 54 23.38 6.40 9.20
CA ASP A 54 22.66 7.68 9.23
C ASP A 54 21.51 7.73 8.22
N LYS A 55 21.28 6.66 7.44
CA LYS A 55 20.13 6.59 6.54
C LYS A 55 18.85 6.31 7.30
N PRO A 56 17.73 6.99 6.96
CA PRO A 56 16.49 6.93 7.75
C PRO A 56 15.88 5.53 7.84
N LEU A 57 16.14 4.65 6.87
CA LEU A 57 15.66 3.27 6.85
C LEU A 57 16.82 2.25 6.82
N GLY A 58 18.00 2.62 7.29
CA GLY A 58 19.22 1.81 7.22
C GLY A 58 19.06 0.38 7.77
N GLY A 59 19.10 -0.62 6.89
CA GLY A 59 18.97 -2.04 7.25
C GLY A 59 17.59 -2.49 7.71
N ILE A 60 16.53 -1.70 7.49
CA ILE A 60 15.16 -2.08 7.86
C ILE A 60 14.54 -2.98 6.78
N PRO A 61 14.01 -4.16 7.14
CA PRO A 61 13.24 -4.99 6.22
C PRO A 61 11.93 -4.30 5.84
N ILE A 62 11.67 -4.25 4.53
CA ILE A 62 10.43 -3.67 3.96
C ILE A 62 9.77 -4.65 2.99
N ALA A 63 8.45 -4.62 2.95
CA ALA A 63 7.67 -5.30 1.93
C ALA A 63 6.94 -4.26 1.06
N HIS A 64 7.00 -4.42 -0.26
CA HIS A 64 6.34 -3.52 -1.19
C HIS A 64 5.07 -4.14 -1.77
N LYS A 65 3.96 -3.40 -1.77
CA LYS A 65 2.75 -3.81 -2.49
C LYS A 65 3.09 -4.13 -3.94
N ASP A 66 2.54 -5.22 -4.47
CA ASP A 66 2.90 -5.75 -5.80
C ASP A 66 2.33 -4.93 -6.98
N ILE A 67 2.07 -3.66 -6.74
CA ILE A 67 1.69 -2.65 -7.74
C ILE A 67 2.86 -1.76 -8.15
N PHE A 68 3.94 -1.73 -7.35
CA PHE A 68 5.12 -0.92 -7.62
C PHE A 68 6.09 -1.68 -8.51
N CYS A 69 6.35 -1.16 -9.70
CA CYS A 69 7.38 -1.69 -10.60
C CYS A 69 8.74 -1.70 -9.89
N THR A 70 9.37 -2.86 -9.88
CA THR A 70 10.69 -3.07 -9.29
C THR A 70 11.59 -3.68 -10.34
N ASP A 71 12.68 -2.99 -10.68
CA ASP A 71 13.56 -3.37 -11.78
C ASP A 71 14.08 -4.79 -11.63
N GLY A 72 13.96 -5.58 -12.71
CA GLY A 72 14.38 -6.97 -12.75
C GLY A 72 13.61 -7.94 -11.85
N LYS A 73 12.52 -7.50 -11.19
CA LYS A 73 11.71 -8.35 -10.28
C LYS A 73 10.24 -8.35 -10.71
N LYS A 74 9.57 -9.52 -10.55
CA LYS A 74 8.15 -9.63 -10.91
C LYS A 74 7.31 -8.55 -10.26
N THR A 75 6.37 -7.98 -11.04
CA THR A 75 5.33 -7.06 -10.58
C THR A 75 4.03 -7.44 -11.27
N THR A 76 3.14 -8.10 -10.52
CA THR A 76 1.98 -8.79 -11.09
C THR A 76 0.67 -8.06 -10.89
N CYS A 77 0.59 -7.10 -9.98
CA CYS A 77 -0.67 -6.49 -9.51
C CYS A 77 -1.69 -7.53 -9.06
N ALA A 78 -1.24 -8.68 -8.57
CA ALA A 78 -2.07 -9.82 -8.19
C ALA A 78 -2.99 -10.33 -9.32
N SER A 79 -2.58 -10.20 -10.59
CA SER A 79 -3.35 -10.53 -11.78
C SER A 79 -2.63 -11.56 -12.65
N LYS A 80 -3.41 -12.49 -13.23
CA LYS A 80 -2.91 -13.38 -14.29
C LYS A 80 -2.41 -12.57 -15.49
N MET A 81 -2.99 -11.40 -15.75
CA MET A 81 -2.57 -10.52 -16.84
C MET A 81 -1.08 -10.18 -16.77
N LEU A 82 -0.52 -10.03 -15.57
CA LEU A 82 0.88 -9.64 -15.33
C LEU A 82 1.69 -10.72 -14.58
N GLU A 83 1.21 -11.94 -14.45
CA GLU A 83 1.86 -12.99 -13.62
C GLU A 83 3.35 -13.22 -13.92
N ASN A 84 3.77 -12.95 -15.16
CA ASN A 84 5.15 -13.10 -15.62
C ASN A 84 5.82 -11.78 -15.99
N PHE A 85 5.21 -10.64 -15.67
CA PHE A 85 5.77 -9.34 -16.02
C PHE A 85 6.94 -8.96 -15.11
N ILE A 86 8.07 -8.66 -15.73
CA ILE A 86 9.27 -8.13 -15.09
C ILE A 86 9.51 -6.74 -15.67
N PRO A 87 9.29 -5.67 -14.91
CA PRO A 87 9.50 -4.31 -15.38
C PRO A 87 10.98 -4.03 -15.61
N PRO A 88 11.33 -3.30 -16.70
CA PRO A 88 12.71 -2.88 -16.98
C PRO A 88 13.06 -1.53 -16.34
N TYR A 89 12.36 -1.14 -15.27
CA TYR A 89 12.57 0.13 -14.57
C TYR A 89 12.02 0.04 -13.14
N GLU A 90 12.57 0.91 -12.30
CA GLU A 90 12.22 1.03 -10.88
C GLU A 90 11.17 2.11 -10.66
N SER A 91 10.19 1.87 -9.80
CA SER A 91 9.28 2.91 -9.31
C SER A 91 10.01 3.90 -8.41
N THR A 92 9.57 5.16 -8.41
CA THR A 92 10.15 6.18 -7.53
C THR A 92 10.02 5.79 -6.05
N VAL A 93 8.91 5.17 -5.67
CA VAL A 93 8.67 4.72 -4.29
C VAL A 93 9.69 3.67 -3.86
N THR A 94 9.87 2.61 -4.63
CA THR A 94 10.82 1.54 -4.29
C THR A 94 12.25 2.02 -4.34
N LYS A 95 12.59 2.85 -5.35
CA LYS A 95 13.90 3.49 -5.45
C LYS A 95 14.23 4.33 -4.20
N ASN A 96 13.32 5.22 -3.81
CA ASN A 96 13.54 6.10 -2.68
C ASN A 96 13.68 5.33 -1.35
N CYS A 97 12.88 4.29 -1.13
CA CYS A 97 13.01 3.42 0.03
C CYS A 97 14.38 2.70 0.02
N ASN A 98 14.82 2.22 -1.14
CA ASN A 98 16.11 1.57 -1.31
C ASN A 98 17.27 2.53 -1.05
N ASP A 99 17.20 3.76 -1.56
CA ASP A 99 18.19 4.83 -1.35
C ASP A 99 18.23 5.28 0.13
N ALA A 100 17.09 5.24 0.82
CA ALA A 100 17.00 5.46 2.26
C ALA A 100 17.56 4.30 3.10
N GLY A 101 18.04 3.22 2.48
CA GLY A 101 18.72 2.12 3.11
C GLY A 101 17.85 0.93 3.50
N SER A 102 16.57 0.91 3.15
CA SER A 102 15.72 -0.26 3.42
C SER A 102 16.12 -1.47 2.58
N ILE A 103 15.71 -2.66 3.03
CA ILE A 103 15.97 -3.93 2.37
C ILE A 103 14.64 -4.60 2.05
N MET A 104 14.33 -4.73 0.76
CA MET A 104 13.11 -5.39 0.33
C MET A 104 13.21 -6.91 0.50
N ILE A 105 12.28 -7.49 1.28
CA ILE A 105 12.20 -8.95 1.48
C ILE A 105 11.21 -9.64 0.52
N GLY A 106 10.26 -8.88 -0.06
CA GLY A 106 9.26 -9.45 -0.97
C GLY A 106 8.25 -8.43 -1.46
N LYS A 107 7.38 -8.92 -2.35
CA LYS A 107 6.22 -8.19 -2.89
C LYS A 107 4.94 -8.75 -2.27
N THR A 108 4.13 -7.86 -1.68
CA THR A 108 2.93 -8.26 -0.96
C THR A 108 1.73 -8.45 -1.87
N ASN A 109 0.91 -9.43 -1.51
CA ASN A 109 -0.35 -9.73 -2.16
C ASN A 109 -1.35 -8.57 -1.95
N MET A 110 -2.29 -8.46 -2.89
CA MET A 110 -3.23 -7.34 -2.98
C MET A 110 -4.50 -7.76 -3.73
N ASP A 111 -5.57 -7.00 -3.64
CA ASP A 111 -6.66 -7.15 -4.60
C ASP A 111 -6.18 -6.85 -6.02
N GLU A 112 -6.67 -7.60 -7.00
CA GLU A 112 -6.24 -7.50 -8.39
C GLU A 112 -6.34 -6.06 -8.92
N PHE A 113 -5.22 -5.51 -9.44
CA PHE A 113 -5.07 -4.12 -9.90
C PHE A 113 -5.59 -3.08 -8.91
N ALA A 114 -5.46 -3.34 -7.61
CA ALA A 114 -5.96 -2.52 -6.51
C ALA A 114 -7.51 -2.35 -6.50
N MET A 115 -8.25 -3.26 -7.14
CA MET A 115 -9.71 -3.26 -7.26
C MET A 115 -10.34 -4.26 -6.31
N GLY A 116 -10.62 -3.81 -5.11
CA GLY A 116 -11.22 -4.59 -4.04
C GLY A 116 -11.08 -3.89 -2.71
N SER A 117 -11.64 -4.51 -1.67
CA SER A 117 -11.60 -3.98 -0.30
C SER A 117 -11.41 -5.05 0.77
N SER A 118 -11.24 -6.32 0.36
CA SER A 118 -11.11 -7.46 1.27
C SER A 118 -9.86 -8.30 1.03
N ASN A 119 -9.17 -8.09 -0.10
CA ASN A 119 -8.05 -8.88 -0.62
C ASN A 119 -8.43 -10.33 -0.96
N GLU A 120 -9.63 -10.49 -1.51
CA GLU A 120 -10.15 -11.78 -1.97
C GLU A 120 -10.04 -11.95 -3.50
N THR A 121 -9.78 -10.86 -4.25
CA THR A 121 -9.79 -10.85 -5.73
C THR A 121 -8.43 -11.19 -6.36
N SER A 122 -7.42 -11.51 -5.56
CA SER A 122 -6.09 -11.87 -6.06
C SER A 122 -6.09 -13.17 -6.87
N PHE A 123 -5.42 -13.16 -8.02
CA PHE A 123 -5.13 -14.37 -8.79
C PHE A 123 -4.32 -15.41 -7.98
N PHE A 124 -3.53 -14.96 -7.01
CA PHE A 124 -2.72 -15.81 -6.13
C PHE A 124 -3.48 -16.27 -4.88
N GLY A 125 -4.79 -16.07 -4.83
CA GLY A 125 -5.65 -16.41 -3.70
C GLY A 125 -5.78 -15.31 -2.64
N PRO A 126 -6.75 -15.46 -1.71
CA PRO A 126 -7.07 -14.46 -0.71
C PRO A 126 -5.98 -14.34 0.36
N VAL A 127 -5.80 -13.13 0.87
CA VAL A 127 -4.98 -12.87 2.06
C VAL A 127 -5.83 -13.04 3.31
N LYS A 128 -5.24 -13.60 4.36
CA LYS A 128 -5.91 -13.78 5.66
C LYS A 128 -5.47 -12.72 6.66
N ASN A 129 -6.37 -12.40 7.58
CA ASN A 129 -6.06 -11.49 8.67
C ASN A 129 -5.26 -12.22 9.76
N PRO A 130 -4.14 -11.66 10.26
CA PRO A 130 -3.35 -12.29 11.33
C PRO A 130 -4.10 -12.54 12.64
N TRP A 131 -5.18 -11.78 12.89
CA TRP A 131 -6.01 -11.90 14.09
C TRP A 131 -7.03 -13.03 14.03
N GLY A 132 -7.30 -13.60 12.85
CA GLY A 132 -8.22 -14.72 12.70
C GLY A 132 -8.34 -15.22 11.27
N GLN A 133 -8.28 -16.53 11.08
CA GLN A 133 -8.30 -17.19 9.76
C GLN A 133 -9.60 -16.95 8.96
N SER A 134 -10.70 -16.64 9.64
CA SER A 134 -12.00 -16.33 9.03
C SER A 134 -12.22 -14.85 8.77
N LEU A 135 -11.24 -14.00 9.13
CA LEU A 135 -11.34 -12.55 8.97
C LEU A 135 -10.57 -12.10 7.72
N VAL A 136 -11.13 -11.11 7.02
CA VAL A 136 -10.42 -10.44 5.92
C VAL A 136 -9.43 -9.40 6.46
N PRO A 137 -8.28 -9.20 5.83
CA PRO A 137 -7.31 -8.17 6.25
C PRO A 137 -7.75 -6.76 5.81
N GLY A 138 -8.79 -6.67 4.97
CA GLY A 138 -9.08 -5.48 4.20
C GLY A 138 -8.21 -5.39 2.95
N GLY A 139 -8.53 -4.44 2.08
CA GLY A 139 -7.85 -4.27 0.80
C GLY A 139 -7.95 -2.83 0.26
N SER A 140 -7.27 -2.61 -0.80
CA SER A 140 -6.52 -3.56 -1.64
C SER A 140 -5.09 -3.85 -1.18
N SER A 141 -4.55 -3.19 -0.12
CA SER A 141 -3.20 -3.44 0.41
C SER A 141 -3.22 -4.45 1.57
N GLY A 142 -4.02 -5.54 1.46
CA GLY A 142 -4.21 -6.50 2.54
C GLY A 142 -2.95 -7.27 2.92
N GLY A 143 -2.15 -7.72 1.94
CA GLY A 143 -0.88 -8.38 2.21
C GLY A 143 0.12 -7.46 2.90
N SER A 144 0.16 -6.17 2.53
CA SER A 144 1.00 -5.16 3.19
C SER A 144 0.59 -4.93 4.64
N ALA A 145 -0.71 -4.88 4.92
CA ALA A 145 -1.20 -4.75 6.29
C ALA A 145 -0.98 -6.02 7.12
N ALA A 146 -1.27 -7.18 6.53
CA ALA A 146 -1.11 -8.47 7.20
C ALA A 146 0.35 -8.74 7.59
N CYS A 147 1.33 -8.44 6.72
CA CYS A 147 2.74 -8.67 7.04
C CYS A 147 3.24 -7.78 8.18
N VAL A 148 2.75 -6.53 8.29
CA VAL A 148 3.08 -5.65 9.43
C VAL A 148 2.39 -6.11 10.70
N ALA A 149 1.09 -6.44 10.64
CA ALA A 149 0.33 -6.92 11.80
C ALA A 149 0.85 -8.26 12.35
N ALA A 150 1.41 -9.12 11.46
CA ALA A 150 2.04 -10.39 11.84
C ALA A 150 3.50 -10.24 12.30
N ASP A 151 4.02 -9.02 12.44
CA ASP A 151 5.40 -8.73 12.83
C ASP A 151 6.46 -9.35 11.89
N ILE A 152 6.12 -9.51 10.62
CA ILE A 152 7.07 -9.96 9.58
C ILE A 152 7.99 -8.80 9.19
N THR A 153 7.42 -7.64 8.95
CA THR A 153 8.14 -6.37 8.74
C THR A 153 7.58 -5.28 9.66
N THR A 154 8.40 -4.30 9.99
CA THR A 154 7.94 -3.13 10.77
C THR A 154 7.18 -2.13 9.90
N ILE A 155 7.52 -2.08 8.61
CA ILE A 155 7.01 -1.15 7.62
C ILE A 155 6.69 -1.87 6.31
N SER A 156 5.69 -1.36 5.59
CA SER A 156 5.38 -1.77 4.22
C SER A 156 4.78 -0.62 3.42
N THR A 157 4.84 -0.71 2.10
CA THR A 157 4.19 0.26 1.22
C THR A 157 2.83 -0.22 0.76
N GLY A 158 1.91 0.71 0.58
CA GLY A 158 0.59 0.46 0.03
C GLY A 158 0.15 1.56 -0.94
N THR A 159 -1.06 1.40 -1.48
CA THR A 159 -1.72 2.43 -2.28
C THR A 159 -3.15 2.62 -1.81
N ASP A 160 -3.68 3.83 -1.96
CA ASP A 160 -5.02 4.20 -1.52
C ASP A 160 -5.69 5.04 -2.62
N THR A 161 -6.77 4.54 -3.18
CA THR A 161 -7.61 5.21 -4.16
C THR A 161 -8.96 5.56 -3.54
N GLY A 162 -9.54 4.61 -2.80
CA GLY A 162 -10.81 4.76 -2.09
C GLY A 162 -10.79 4.20 -0.66
N GLY A 163 -9.59 4.03 -0.05
CA GLY A 163 -9.43 3.47 1.28
C GLY A 163 -8.38 2.36 1.39
N SER A 164 -7.67 2.02 0.31
CA SER A 164 -6.86 0.80 0.22
C SER A 164 -5.55 0.79 1.03
N ILE A 165 -5.24 1.84 1.79
CA ILE A 165 -4.26 1.85 2.90
C ILE A 165 -5.00 1.88 4.23
N ARG A 166 -5.94 2.81 4.38
CA ARG A 166 -6.62 3.13 5.63
C ARG A 166 -7.49 1.98 6.12
N GLN A 167 -8.23 1.34 5.22
CA GLN A 167 -9.12 0.23 5.54
C GLN A 167 -8.35 -1.02 6.00
N PRO A 168 -7.36 -1.55 5.25
CA PRO A 168 -6.60 -2.70 5.74
C PRO A 168 -5.80 -2.38 7.01
N ALA A 169 -5.30 -1.16 7.18
CA ALA A 169 -4.68 -0.75 8.43
C ALA A 169 -5.66 -0.83 9.61
N ALA A 170 -6.89 -0.36 9.45
CA ALA A 170 -7.93 -0.43 10.47
C ALA A 170 -8.30 -1.89 10.80
N LEU A 171 -8.50 -2.75 9.78
CA LEU A 171 -8.90 -4.15 10.01
C LEU A 171 -7.77 -5.03 10.55
N CYS A 172 -6.52 -4.68 10.32
CA CYS A 172 -5.35 -5.37 10.87
C CYS A 172 -4.82 -4.74 12.17
N GLY A 173 -5.36 -3.62 12.64
CA GLY A 173 -4.95 -2.97 13.89
C GLY A 173 -3.56 -2.34 13.83
N ILE A 174 -3.18 -1.76 12.69
CA ILE A 174 -1.91 -1.06 12.47
C ILE A 174 -2.14 0.39 12.04
N THR A 175 -1.08 1.16 11.87
CA THR A 175 -1.15 2.53 11.35
C THR A 175 -0.98 2.55 9.83
N GLY A 176 -1.93 3.16 9.14
CA GLY A 176 -1.86 3.41 7.69
C GLY A 176 -2.11 4.87 7.38
N LEU A 177 -1.24 5.47 6.58
CA LEU A 177 -1.33 6.88 6.24
C LEU A 177 -1.48 7.07 4.74
N LYS A 178 -2.60 7.66 4.33
CA LYS A 178 -2.80 8.15 2.97
C LYS A 178 -2.35 9.61 2.90
N PRO A 179 -1.21 9.90 2.26
CA PRO A 179 -0.75 11.29 2.11
C PRO A 179 -1.70 12.11 1.23
N THR A 180 -1.51 13.41 1.25
CA THR A 180 -2.15 14.31 0.28
C THR A 180 -1.75 13.89 -1.15
N TYR A 181 -2.72 13.88 -2.07
CA TYR A 181 -2.49 13.55 -3.48
C TYR A 181 -1.34 14.38 -4.07
N GLY A 182 -0.45 13.71 -4.80
CA GLY A 182 0.74 14.31 -5.40
C GLY A 182 1.93 14.49 -4.44
N LEU A 183 1.82 14.09 -3.16
CA LEU A 183 2.95 14.17 -2.22
C LEU A 183 4.00 13.09 -2.49
N VAL A 184 3.57 11.92 -2.90
CA VAL A 184 4.43 10.78 -3.29
C VAL A 184 4.23 10.53 -4.77
N SER A 185 5.32 10.38 -5.52
CA SER A 185 5.28 10.14 -6.96
C SER A 185 4.54 8.84 -7.30
N ARG A 186 3.78 8.87 -8.39
CA ARG A 186 3.11 7.70 -8.99
C ARG A 186 3.93 7.05 -10.10
N TRP A 187 5.13 7.55 -10.40
CA TRP A 187 5.99 6.93 -11.40
C TRP A 187 6.33 5.49 -11.02
N GLY A 188 6.03 4.57 -11.95
CA GLY A 188 6.24 3.14 -11.74
C GLY A 188 5.21 2.46 -10.82
N MET A 189 4.18 3.18 -10.37
CA MET A 189 2.99 2.60 -9.77
C MET A 189 1.97 2.31 -10.87
N ILE A 190 1.56 1.05 -11.01
CA ILE A 190 0.58 0.66 -12.03
C ILE A 190 -0.77 1.28 -11.65
N ALA A 191 -1.35 2.03 -12.61
CA ALA A 191 -2.52 2.85 -12.34
C ALA A 191 -3.83 2.04 -12.28
N PHE A 192 -4.64 2.29 -11.26
CA PHE A 192 -6.05 1.98 -11.21
C PHE A 192 -6.87 3.22 -11.63
N CYS A 193 -6.83 4.28 -10.84
CA CYS A 193 -7.54 5.53 -11.07
C CYS A 193 -6.56 6.70 -10.89
N SER A 194 -6.01 7.19 -11.98
CA SER A 194 -4.87 8.11 -11.98
C SER A 194 -5.12 9.42 -11.23
N SER A 195 -6.37 9.89 -11.18
CA SER A 195 -6.74 11.11 -10.46
C SER A 195 -6.90 10.93 -8.95
N MET A 196 -6.94 9.69 -8.45
CA MET A 196 -7.18 9.38 -7.04
C MET A 196 -6.10 8.48 -6.42
N ASP A 197 -5.35 7.73 -7.22
CA ASP A 197 -4.32 6.81 -6.73
C ASP A 197 -3.23 7.55 -5.97
N GLN A 198 -2.92 7.10 -4.77
CA GLN A 198 -1.87 7.66 -3.93
C GLN A 198 -1.11 6.54 -3.21
N ALA A 199 0.22 6.54 -3.31
CA ALA A 199 1.08 5.68 -2.52
C ALA A 199 1.24 6.22 -1.09
N GLY A 200 1.42 5.32 -0.13
CA GLY A 200 1.66 5.70 1.26
C GLY A 200 2.14 4.53 2.13
N PRO A 201 2.55 4.83 3.37
CA PRO A 201 3.08 3.87 4.32
C PRO A 201 2.00 3.11 5.08
N LEU A 202 2.32 1.85 5.41
CA LEU A 202 1.69 1.08 6.49
C LEU A 202 2.79 0.69 7.48
N ALA A 203 2.54 0.85 8.77
CA ALA A 203 3.54 0.60 9.79
C ALA A 203 2.86 0.24 11.12
N ARG A 204 3.66 -0.21 12.08
CA ARG A 204 3.17 -0.55 13.41
C ARG A 204 2.63 0.67 14.17
N ASP A 205 3.24 1.84 13.99
CA ASP A 205 2.89 3.07 14.68
C ASP A 205 3.11 4.33 13.81
N ALA A 206 2.73 5.48 14.34
CA ALA A 206 2.85 6.76 13.64
C ALA A 206 4.30 7.19 13.40
N PHE A 207 5.23 6.79 14.29
CA PHE A 207 6.65 7.11 14.14
C PHE A 207 7.23 6.38 12.94
N ALA A 208 7.04 5.06 12.85
CA ALA A 208 7.48 4.27 11.71
C ALA A 208 6.79 4.69 10.40
N CYS A 209 5.51 5.09 10.46
CA CYS A 209 4.80 5.67 9.31
C CYS A 209 5.47 6.97 8.81
N SER A 210 5.84 7.86 9.72
CA SER A 210 6.46 9.14 9.34
C SER A 210 7.87 8.96 8.78
N ALA A 211 8.66 8.05 9.35
CA ALA A 211 9.98 7.70 8.84
C ALA A 211 9.91 7.14 7.41
N LEU A 212 8.95 6.22 7.15
CA LEU A 212 8.73 5.70 5.81
C LEU A 212 8.21 6.78 4.85
N LEU A 213 7.32 7.67 5.30
CA LEU A 213 6.84 8.78 4.49
C LEU A 213 7.97 9.76 4.13
N ASN A 214 8.89 10.05 5.06
CA ASN A 214 10.08 10.85 4.78
C ASN A 214 10.91 10.27 3.62
N ALA A 215 11.03 8.95 3.56
CA ALA A 215 11.72 8.28 2.47
C ALA A 215 10.93 8.33 1.16
N MET A 216 9.60 8.13 1.20
CA MET A 216 8.76 8.04 0.00
C MET A 216 8.47 9.40 -0.64
N ALA A 217 8.31 10.46 0.17
CA ALA A 217 7.84 11.77 -0.27
C ALA A 217 8.97 12.59 -0.90
N SER A 218 8.94 12.73 -2.22
CA SER A 218 9.87 13.56 -2.97
C SER A 218 9.21 14.09 -4.24
N TYR A 219 9.67 15.25 -4.70
CA TYR A 219 9.30 15.72 -6.04
C TYR A 219 9.93 14.82 -7.10
N ASP A 220 9.13 14.47 -8.10
CA ASP A 220 9.55 13.67 -9.24
C ASP A 220 9.02 14.28 -10.53
N GLU A 221 9.92 14.70 -11.42
CA GLU A 221 9.56 15.27 -12.73
C GLU A 221 8.90 14.28 -13.68
N LYS A 222 9.03 12.97 -13.41
CA LYS A 222 8.40 11.91 -14.20
C LYS A 222 6.90 11.75 -13.91
N ASP A 223 6.42 12.33 -12.80
CA ASP A 223 4.99 12.40 -12.48
C ASP A 223 4.51 13.84 -12.51
N SER A 224 3.78 14.21 -13.55
CA SER A 224 3.26 15.57 -13.74
C SER A 224 2.31 16.04 -12.63
N THR A 225 1.78 15.12 -11.84
CA THR A 225 0.89 15.43 -10.70
C THR A 225 1.66 15.55 -9.38
N CYS A 226 2.95 15.24 -9.38
CA CYS A 226 3.78 15.33 -8.18
C CYS A 226 3.98 16.78 -7.75
N SER A 227 3.71 17.06 -6.48
CA SER A 227 3.79 18.43 -5.93
C SER A 227 5.23 18.90 -5.76
N LYS A 228 5.53 20.11 -6.21
CA LYS A 228 6.83 20.78 -6.03
C LYS A 228 7.04 21.35 -4.62
N ARG A 229 6.39 20.79 -3.61
CA ARG A 229 6.62 21.19 -2.22
C ARG A 229 8.05 20.81 -1.82
N GLY A 230 8.69 21.69 -1.04
CA GLY A 230 9.99 21.37 -0.42
C GLY A 230 9.90 20.16 0.50
N SER A 231 11.03 19.55 0.79
CA SER A 231 11.10 18.42 1.73
C SER A 231 10.59 18.84 3.12
N VAL A 232 9.68 18.04 3.65
CA VAL A 232 9.15 18.18 5.01
C VAL A 232 9.67 17.01 5.81
N ASP A 233 10.17 17.29 7.01
CA ASP A 233 10.52 16.26 7.97
C ASP A 233 9.30 15.95 8.84
N TYR A 234 8.60 14.85 8.51
CA TYR A 234 7.37 14.44 9.18
C TYR A 234 7.60 13.91 10.60
N GLU A 235 8.84 13.56 10.97
CA GLU A 235 9.17 13.10 12.32
C GLU A 235 9.28 14.26 13.30
N LYS A 236 9.71 15.45 12.84
CA LYS A 236 9.88 16.63 13.70
C LYS A 236 8.63 17.07 14.44
N GLY A 237 7.45 16.69 13.91
CA GLY A 237 6.16 17.03 14.50
C GLY A 237 5.70 16.10 15.61
N LEU A 238 6.19 14.87 15.67
CA LEU A 238 5.63 13.80 16.50
C LEU A 238 5.75 14.05 18.00
N ASN A 239 6.79 14.76 18.43
CA ASN A 239 7.05 15.06 19.84
C ASN A 239 6.73 16.52 20.21
N LYS A 240 6.06 17.27 19.32
CA LYS A 240 5.66 18.65 19.64
C LYS A 240 4.42 18.65 20.51
N ASP A 241 4.45 19.45 21.54
CA ASP A 241 3.23 19.85 22.23
C ASP A 241 2.48 20.87 21.34
N PHE A 242 1.35 20.44 20.81
CA PHE A 242 0.46 21.29 20.01
C PHE A 242 -0.52 22.10 20.88
N GLY A 243 -0.44 21.99 22.22
CA GLY A 243 -1.37 22.63 23.12
C GLY A 243 -2.80 22.13 22.92
N LYS A 244 -3.77 23.00 23.18
CA LYS A 244 -5.20 22.66 23.01
C LYS A 244 -5.61 22.75 21.55
N LEU A 245 -5.98 21.62 20.96
CA LEU A 245 -6.47 21.53 19.58
C LEU A 245 -7.99 21.64 19.52
N LYS A 246 -8.50 22.15 18.40
CA LYS A 246 -9.89 22.00 17.98
C LYS A 246 -9.98 20.79 17.04
N ILE A 247 -10.69 19.76 17.44
CA ILE A 247 -10.82 18.50 16.70
C ILE A 247 -12.21 18.45 16.07
N GLY A 248 -12.30 18.34 14.76
CA GLY A 248 -13.55 18.16 14.04
C GLY A 248 -14.09 16.73 14.24
N ILE A 249 -15.38 16.60 14.53
CA ILE A 249 -16.10 15.33 14.57
C ILE A 249 -17.25 15.36 13.59
N LEU A 250 -17.54 14.21 12.98
CA LEU A 250 -18.64 14.09 12.04
C LEU A 250 -19.99 14.10 12.78
N LYS A 251 -20.88 15.01 12.41
CA LYS A 251 -22.25 15.02 12.88
C LYS A 251 -23.00 13.82 12.29
N GLY A 252 -23.73 13.10 13.15
CA GLY A 252 -24.56 11.98 12.70
C GLY A 252 -23.79 10.70 12.37
N ILE A 253 -22.58 10.55 12.88
CA ILE A 253 -21.76 9.34 12.67
C ILE A 253 -22.50 8.06 13.12
N GLU A 254 -23.36 8.15 14.11
CA GLU A 254 -24.21 7.06 14.61
C GLU A 254 -25.22 6.56 13.58
N ASN A 255 -25.55 7.38 12.56
CA ASN A 255 -26.51 7.03 11.51
C ASN A 255 -25.83 6.35 10.28
N LEU A 256 -24.51 6.13 10.32
CA LEU A 256 -23.75 5.56 9.21
C LEU A 256 -23.72 4.02 9.22
N GLY A 257 -24.51 3.36 10.08
CA GLY A 257 -24.54 1.89 10.18
C GLY A 257 -23.28 1.28 10.79
N ILE A 258 -22.58 2.04 11.64
CA ILE A 258 -21.38 1.61 12.37
C ILE A 258 -21.81 0.70 13.53
N SER A 259 -21.07 -0.38 13.77
CA SER A 259 -21.36 -1.28 14.88
C SER A 259 -21.22 -0.57 16.25
N GLU A 260 -21.99 -1.01 17.23
CA GLU A 260 -21.96 -0.46 18.59
C GLU A 260 -20.56 -0.53 19.21
N GLU A 261 -19.82 -1.60 18.97
CA GLU A 261 -18.45 -1.77 19.45
C GLU A 261 -17.50 -0.68 18.92
N VAL A 262 -17.61 -0.35 17.63
CA VAL A 262 -16.80 0.70 17.01
C VAL A 262 -17.23 2.09 17.50
N LEU A 263 -18.54 2.33 17.68
CA LEU A 263 -19.04 3.57 18.27
C LEU A 263 -18.54 3.76 19.70
N ASN A 264 -18.54 2.71 20.51
CA ASN A 264 -18.02 2.74 21.87
C ASN A 264 -16.51 3.05 21.92
N ALA A 265 -15.74 2.48 21.00
CA ALA A 265 -14.31 2.80 20.84
C ALA A 265 -14.09 4.27 20.42
N TYR A 266 -14.91 4.77 19.53
CA TYR A 266 -14.89 6.18 19.10
C TYR A 266 -15.20 7.13 20.26
N GLU A 267 -16.26 6.89 21.03
CA GLU A 267 -16.62 7.70 22.20
C GLU A 267 -15.56 7.63 23.31
N SER A 268 -14.94 6.46 23.50
CA SER A 268 -13.82 6.31 24.43
C SER A 268 -12.61 7.14 24.01
N SER A 269 -12.31 7.17 22.72
CA SER A 269 -11.22 7.99 22.16
C SER A 269 -11.50 9.49 22.34
N LYS A 270 -12.74 9.93 22.14
CA LYS A 270 -13.15 11.32 22.42
C LYS A 270 -12.90 11.70 23.86
N LYS A 271 -13.33 10.86 24.81
CA LYS A 271 -13.12 11.10 26.25
C LYS A 271 -11.64 11.26 26.61
N ILE A 272 -10.76 10.44 26.02
CA ILE A 272 -9.31 10.54 26.22
C ILE A 272 -8.79 11.88 25.71
N LEU A 273 -9.20 12.29 24.51
CA LEU A 273 -8.80 13.57 23.93
C LEU A 273 -9.33 14.79 24.73
N GLU A 274 -10.53 14.71 25.28
CA GLU A 274 -11.07 15.72 26.21
C GLU A 274 -10.23 15.82 27.48
N GLN A 275 -9.83 14.68 28.08
CA GLN A 275 -8.96 14.64 29.26
C GLN A 275 -7.58 15.24 28.99
N LEU A 276 -7.11 15.15 27.75
CA LEU A 276 -5.89 15.81 27.28
C LEU A 276 -6.09 17.32 27.02
N GLY A 277 -7.31 17.84 27.21
CA GLY A 277 -7.64 19.24 27.10
C GLY A 277 -8.01 19.73 25.71
N HIS A 278 -8.23 18.84 24.75
CA HIS A 278 -8.69 19.19 23.40
C HIS A 278 -10.19 19.50 23.37
N ASN A 279 -10.64 20.31 22.42
CA ASN A 279 -12.03 20.66 22.21
C ASN A 279 -12.56 20.08 20.89
N PHE A 280 -13.83 19.67 20.86
CA PHE A 280 -14.48 19.17 19.66
C PHE A 280 -15.37 20.22 18.99
N VAL A 281 -15.42 20.16 17.66
CA VAL A 281 -16.32 20.95 16.82
C VAL A 281 -17.06 19.99 15.89
N GLU A 282 -18.39 19.99 15.93
CA GLU A 282 -19.19 19.23 14.99
C GLU A 282 -19.05 19.79 13.57
N LEU A 283 -18.78 18.91 12.64
CA LEU A 283 -18.69 19.22 11.21
C LEU A 283 -19.84 18.52 10.48
N ASP A 284 -20.57 19.31 9.71
CA ASP A 284 -21.60 18.76 8.82
C ASP A 284 -20.96 18.40 7.48
N PHE A 285 -21.06 17.12 7.11
CA PHE A 285 -20.54 16.59 5.86
C PHE A 285 -21.67 15.92 5.07
N THR A 286 -22.69 16.68 4.73
CA THR A 286 -23.82 16.21 3.91
C THR A 286 -23.35 15.64 2.55
N GLU A 287 -22.24 16.17 2.01
CA GLU A 287 -21.63 15.68 0.77
C GLU A 287 -20.94 14.31 0.90
N LEU A 288 -20.65 13.80 2.10
CA LEU A 288 -20.05 12.47 2.27
C LEU A 288 -20.88 11.35 1.63
N SER A 289 -22.20 11.47 1.65
CA SER A 289 -23.09 10.51 1.00
C SER A 289 -22.88 10.41 -0.52
N SER A 290 -22.45 11.51 -1.15
CA SER A 290 -22.13 11.58 -2.58
C SER A 290 -20.75 11.04 -2.93
N GLY A 291 -19.85 10.95 -1.94
CA GLY A 291 -18.45 10.56 -2.15
C GLY A 291 -18.30 9.14 -2.70
N ILE A 292 -19.05 8.19 -2.15
CA ILE A 292 -19.05 6.79 -2.60
C ILE A 292 -19.61 6.68 -4.03
N CYS A 293 -20.71 7.37 -4.31
CA CYS A 293 -21.31 7.38 -5.64
C CYS A 293 -20.34 7.96 -6.67
N SER A 294 -19.69 9.09 -6.35
CA SER A 294 -18.70 9.73 -7.22
C SER A 294 -17.49 8.82 -7.48
N TYR A 295 -17.02 8.11 -6.45
CA TYR A 295 -15.95 7.13 -6.60
C TYR A 295 -16.36 6.03 -7.61
N TYR A 296 -17.55 5.44 -7.50
CA TYR A 296 -17.99 4.36 -8.40
C TYR A 296 -18.31 4.83 -9.82
N VAL A 297 -18.36 6.13 -10.08
CA VAL A 297 -18.44 6.69 -11.44
C VAL A 297 -17.02 6.95 -11.99
N ILE A 298 -16.21 7.71 -11.26
CA ILE A 298 -14.88 8.16 -11.74
C ILE A 298 -13.89 7.00 -11.83
N ALA A 299 -13.81 6.16 -10.78
CA ALA A 299 -12.79 5.13 -10.74
C ALA A 299 -12.95 4.05 -11.82
N PRO A 300 -14.16 3.52 -12.12
CA PRO A 300 -14.35 2.61 -13.25
C PRO A 300 -14.08 3.26 -14.60
N ALA A 301 -14.44 4.53 -14.82
CA ALA A 301 -14.16 5.25 -16.06
C ALA A 301 -12.65 5.35 -16.34
N GLU A 302 -11.87 5.79 -15.35
CA GLU A 302 -10.41 5.87 -15.47
C GLU A 302 -9.77 4.47 -15.55
N CYS A 303 -10.29 3.49 -14.81
CA CYS A 303 -9.86 2.10 -14.87
C CYS A 303 -10.00 1.54 -16.30
N SER A 304 -11.16 1.72 -16.93
CA SER A 304 -11.40 1.26 -18.30
C SER A 304 -10.36 1.82 -19.27
N SER A 305 -10.03 3.11 -19.14
CA SER A 305 -8.97 3.76 -19.92
C SER A 305 -7.56 3.23 -19.56
N ASN A 306 -7.22 3.19 -18.28
CA ASN A 306 -5.89 2.79 -17.82
C ASN A 306 -5.56 1.34 -18.17
N LEU A 307 -6.52 0.42 -18.07
CA LEU A 307 -6.32 -1.00 -18.34
C LEU A 307 -6.47 -1.37 -19.82
N SER A 308 -6.78 -0.42 -20.70
CA SER A 308 -6.84 -0.65 -22.15
C SER A 308 -5.49 -1.08 -22.75
N ARG A 309 -4.38 -0.72 -22.09
CA ARG A 309 -3.00 -1.07 -22.50
C ARG A 309 -2.65 -2.55 -22.35
N PHE A 310 -3.42 -3.30 -21.57
CA PHE A 310 -3.20 -4.73 -21.36
C PHE A 310 -3.97 -5.53 -22.42
N ASP A 311 -3.33 -5.75 -23.55
CA ASP A 311 -3.91 -6.32 -24.78
C ASP A 311 -3.24 -7.63 -25.24
N GLY A 312 -2.19 -8.07 -24.52
CA GLY A 312 -1.41 -9.27 -24.85
C GLY A 312 -0.45 -9.11 -26.03
N VAL A 313 -0.23 -7.88 -26.51
CA VAL A 313 0.65 -7.61 -27.65
C VAL A 313 2.07 -7.26 -27.22
N LYS A 314 2.21 -6.31 -26.28
CA LYS A 314 3.52 -5.78 -25.86
C LYS A 314 4.10 -6.53 -24.66
N TYR A 315 3.26 -6.91 -23.72
CA TYR A 315 3.64 -7.58 -22.47
C TYR A 315 2.41 -8.20 -21.81
N GLY A 316 2.63 -9.04 -20.80
CA GLY A 316 1.58 -9.68 -20.03
C GLY A 316 1.07 -11.00 -20.65
N HIS A 317 -0.04 -11.49 -20.10
CA HIS A 317 -0.71 -12.69 -20.59
C HIS A 317 -1.13 -12.50 -22.06
N ARG A 318 -0.90 -13.56 -22.87
CA ARG A 318 -1.28 -13.59 -24.29
C ARG A 318 -1.93 -14.91 -24.61
N SER A 319 -3.18 -14.88 -25.02
CA SER A 319 -3.94 -16.06 -25.43
C SER A 319 -3.61 -16.46 -26.87
N GLU A 320 -3.80 -17.75 -27.17
CA GLU A 320 -3.77 -18.19 -28.57
C GLU A 320 -5.03 -17.75 -29.31
N ALA A 321 -4.85 -17.17 -30.49
CA ALA A 321 -5.94 -16.61 -31.27
C ALA A 321 -5.68 -16.70 -32.78
N LYS A 322 -6.76 -16.77 -33.57
CA LYS A 322 -6.71 -16.86 -35.05
C LYS A 322 -6.50 -15.51 -35.72
N ASN A 323 -6.84 -14.42 -35.04
CA ASN A 323 -6.73 -13.06 -35.54
C ASN A 323 -6.61 -12.08 -34.38
N ILE A 324 -6.31 -10.82 -34.69
CA ILE A 324 -6.07 -9.75 -33.70
C ILE A 324 -7.29 -9.45 -32.83
N SER A 325 -8.49 -9.49 -33.38
CA SER A 325 -9.73 -9.22 -32.61
C SER A 325 -9.98 -10.34 -31.60
N GLU A 326 -9.80 -11.59 -32.00
CA GLU A 326 -9.91 -12.75 -31.11
C GLU A 326 -8.79 -12.71 -30.02
N LEU A 327 -7.57 -12.29 -30.38
CA LEU A 327 -6.48 -12.11 -29.44
C LEU A 327 -6.86 -11.15 -28.30
N TYR A 328 -7.34 -9.97 -28.64
CA TYR A 328 -7.74 -8.98 -27.63
C TYR A 328 -8.86 -9.51 -26.73
N LEU A 329 -9.90 -10.08 -27.32
CA LEU A 329 -11.05 -10.60 -26.56
C LEU A 329 -10.63 -11.71 -25.60
N LYS A 330 -9.93 -12.73 -26.09
CA LYS A 330 -9.50 -13.87 -25.26
C LYS A 330 -8.50 -13.46 -24.19
N THR A 331 -7.48 -12.70 -24.56
CA THR A 331 -6.44 -12.26 -23.61
C THR A 331 -7.05 -11.52 -22.44
N ARG A 332 -7.96 -10.58 -22.69
CA ARG A 332 -8.59 -9.78 -21.64
C ARG A 332 -9.58 -10.60 -20.82
N ALA A 333 -10.34 -11.49 -21.46
CA ALA A 333 -11.27 -12.38 -20.76
C ALA A 333 -10.56 -13.41 -19.86
N GLU A 334 -9.39 -13.91 -20.27
CA GLU A 334 -8.63 -14.89 -19.51
C GLU A 334 -7.67 -14.25 -18.48
N GLY A 335 -7.18 -13.04 -18.78
CA GLY A 335 -6.14 -12.36 -18.01
C GLY A 335 -6.66 -11.53 -16.84
N PHE A 336 -7.89 -11.01 -16.92
CA PHE A 336 -8.51 -10.24 -15.84
C PHE A 336 -9.52 -11.08 -15.05
N GLY A 337 -9.50 -10.93 -13.73
CA GLY A 337 -10.51 -11.49 -12.84
C GLY A 337 -11.86 -10.74 -12.93
N ASP A 338 -12.89 -11.36 -12.37
CA ASP A 338 -14.29 -10.91 -12.51
C ASP A 338 -14.54 -9.46 -12.04
N GLU A 339 -13.95 -9.06 -10.90
CA GLU A 339 -14.12 -7.70 -10.36
C GLU A 339 -13.50 -6.65 -11.28
N VAL A 340 -12.33 -6.92 -11.85
CA VAL A 340 -11.65 -6.05 -12.80
C VAL A 340 -12.46 -5.94 -14.09
N GLN A 341 -12.92 -7.07 -14.65
CA GLN A 341 -13.78 -7.08 -15.84
C GLN A 341 -15.05 -6.26 -15.62
N LYS A 342 -15.71 -6.46 -14.47
CA LYS A 342 -16.92 -5.70 -14.09
C LYS A 342 -16.67 -4.20 -14.07
N ARG A 343 -15.58 -3.75 -13.46
CA ARG A 343 -15.24 -2.30 -13.39
C ARG A 343 -14.89 -1.73 -14.76
N ILE A 344 -14.16 -2.47 -15.60
CA ILE A 344 -13.88 -2.06 -16.99
C ILE A 344 -15.21 -1.88 -17.76
N LEU A 345 -16.12 -2.84 -17.64
CA LEU A 345 -17.43 -2.75 -18.30
C LEU A 345 -18.23 -1.55 -17.81
N ILE A 346 -18.37 -1.36 -16.51
CA ILE A 346 -19.05 -0.18 -15.93
C ILE A 346 -18.43 1.11 -16.47
N GLY A 347 -17.10 1.21 -16.42
CA GLY A 347 -16.38 2.40 -16.88
C GLY A 347 -16.50 2.67 -18.39
N SER A 348 -16.86 1.67 -19.18
CA SER A 348 -17.13 1.85 -20.62
C SER A 348 -18.49 2.50 -20.91
N TYR A 349 -19.40 2.56 -19.93
CA TYR A 349 -20.71 3.19 -20.04
C TYR A 349 -20.74 4.64 -19.50
N VAL A 350 -19.70 5.07 -18.78
CA VAL A 350 -19.53 6.42 -18.26
C VAL A 350 -18.82 7.31 -19.28
#